data_4ebf7606bd508e33293127eb7566771f
#
_entry.id   4ebf7606bd508e33293127eb7566771f
#
_cell.length_a   1.000
_cell.length_b   1.000
_cell.length_c   1.000
_cell.angle_alpha   90.00
_cell.angle_beta   90.00
_cell.angle_gamma   90.00
#
_symmetry.space_group_name_H-M   'P 1'
#
loop_
_entity.id
_entity.type
_entity.pdbx_description
1 polymer ?
#
loop_
_entity_poly.entity_id
_entity_poly.type
_entity_poly.pdbx_seq_one_letter_code
_entity_poly.pdbx_strand_id
1 'polypeptide(L)'
;MASQARLKLLGRESRDIVTLSGLVQDAIFVPADMTLETERKRFVAVLNRFQWERAATVDATASGDAVAKASADARFEDDLESGYTRSFTALTVEGITGARTRSVKVGARDQFLSVMALVPDDKGLTLVCAGEAAIRLSGGNLRVYLEDLGEPWPTQRKPAHDDDLALVAAQAPALSAKGKETA
;
A
#
# COMPACT_ATOMS: atom_id res chain seq x y z
N MET A 1 -26.85 5.74 6.51
CA MET A 1 -25.43 5.39 6.45
C MET A 1 -24.68 6.52 5.77
N ALA A 2 -23.77 7.18 6.45
CA ALA A 2 -22.97 8.25 5.83
C ALA A 2 -22.09 7.63 4.76
N SER A 3 -22.26 8.01 3.48
CA SER A 3 -21.36 7.64 2.39
C SER A 3 -19.97 8.16 2.74
N GLN A 4 -19.03 7.25 2.91
CA GLN A 4 -17.65 7.63 3.20
C GLN A 4 -17.08 8.34 1.99
N ALA A 5 -16.50 9.53 2.19
CA ALA A 5 -15.87 10.30 1.13
C ALA A 5 -14.75 9.47 0.49
N ARG A 6 -14.85 9.21 -0.83
CA ARG A 6 -13.82 8.51 -1.61
C ARG A 6 -12.65 9.45 -1.82
N LEU A 7 -11.44 8.91 -1.70
CA LEU A 7 -10.23 9.67 -1.96
C LEU A 7 -10.18 10.06 -3.45
N LYS A 8 -9.91 11.33 -3.72
CA LYS A 8 -9.63 11.83 -5.06
C LYS A 8 -8.60 12.94 -4.98
N LEU A 9 -7.38 12.65 -5.42
CA LEU A 9 -6.24 13.54 -5.34
C LEU A 9 -5.59 13.74 -6.70
N LEU A 10 -4.94 14.89 -6.85
CA LEU A 10 -4.15 15.25 -8.03
C LEU A 10 -2.80 15.82 -7.59
N GLY A 11 -1.72 15.16 -8.02
CA GLY A 11 -0.35 15.65 -7.88
C GLY A 11 0.16 16.22 -9.20
N ARG A 12 0.80 17.38 -9.14
CA ARG A 12 1.41 18.07 -10.30
C ARG A 12 2.89 18.35 -10.09
N GLU A 13 3.27 18.59 -8.85
CA GLU A 13 4.63 18.90 -8.45
C GLU A 13 5.27 17.70 -7.76
N SER A 14 6.59 17.64 -7.73
CA SER A 14 7.33 16.54 -7.09
C SER A 14 6.91 16.32 -5.64
N ARG A 15 6.65 17.38 -4.87
CA ARG A 15 6.17 17.29 -3.49
C ARG A 15 4.79 16.63 -3.36
N ASP A 16 3.89 16.92 -4.32
CA ASP A 16 2.56 16.30 -4.34
C ASP A 16 2.70 14.79 -4.59
N ILE A 17 3.57 14.41 -5.55
CA ILE A 17 3.83 13.02 -5.90
C ILE A 17 4.44 12.26 -4.71
N VAL A 18 5.32 12.88 -3.93
CA VAL A 18 5.87 12.28 -2.71
C VAL A 18 4.75 12.03 -1.68
N THR A 19 3.79 12.95 -1.54
CA THR A 19 2.62 12.73 -0.69
C THR A 19 1.76 11.58 -1.19
N LEU A 20 1.47 11.53 -2.50
CA LEU A 20 0.74 10.41 -3.11
C LEU A 20 1.49 9.09 -2.95
N SER A 21 2.82 9.10 -2.98
CA SER A 21 3.68 7.93 -2.76
C SER A 21 3.40 7.28 -1.40
N GLY A 22 3.29 8.06 -0.34
CA GLY A 22 2.95 7.53 0.99
C GLY A 22 1.57 6.87 1.04
N LEU A 23 0.60 7.37 0.27
CA LEU A 23 -0.75 6.80 0.22
C LEU A 23 -0.85 5.49 -0.57
N VAL A 24 0.07 5.24 -1.50
CA VAL A 24 0.11 3.99 -2.29
C VAL A 24 1.17 3.01 -1.83
N GLN A 25 1.91 3.34 -0.77
CA GLN A 25 2.88 2.42 -0.18
C GLN A 25 2.18 1.12 0.22
N ASP A 26 2.83 -0.02 -0.06
CA ASP A 26 2.31 -1.38 0.15
C ASP A 26 1.01 -1.71 -0.60
N ALA A 27 0.64 -0.89 -1.57
CA ALA A 27 -0.43 -1.23 -2.48
C ALA A 27 -0.01 -2.40 -3.38
N ILE A 28 -0.92 -3.33 -3.60
CA ILE A 28 -0.68 -4.54 -4.40
C ILE A 28 -1.47 -4.45 -5.69
N PHE A 29 -0.85 -4.85 -6.80
CA PHE A 29 -1.54 -4.99 -8.08
C PHE A 29 -0.91 -6.09 -8.93
N VAL A 30 -1.61 -6.51 -9.97
CA VAL A 30 -1.08 -7.43 -10.99
C VAL A 30 -0.84 -6.68 -12.30
N PRO A 31 0.19 -7.04 -13.10
CA PRO A 31 0.47 -6.38 -14.37
C PRO A 31 -0.69 -6.41 -15.38
N ALA A 32 -1.66 -7.33 -15.23
CA ALA A 32 -2.86 -7.36 -16.05
C ALA A 32 -3.83 -6.20 -15.76
N ASP A 33 -3.74 -5.59 -14.57
CA ASP A 33 -4.60 -4.47 -14.15
C ASP A 33 -3.96 -3.11 -14.43
N MET A 34 -2.94 -3.08 -15.30
CA MET A 34 -2.34 -1.84 -15.78
C MET A 34 -2.42 -1.74 -17.30
N THR A 35 -2.51 -0.52 -17.80
CA THR A 35 -2.56 -0.22 -19.22
C THR A 35 -1.82 1.05 -19.58
N LEU A 36 -1.24 1.06 -20.79
CA LEU A 36 -0.62 2.22 -21.39
C LEU A 36 -1.47 2.67 -22.58
N GLU A 37 -2.18 3.78 -22.43
CA GLU A 37 -2.96 4.40 -23.50
C GLU A 37 -2.09 5.42 -24.26
N THR A 38 -1.36 4.95 -25.26
CA THR A 38 -0.37 5.75 -25.99
C THR A 38 -0.98 6.98 -26.65
N GLU A 39 -2.16 6.84 -27.26
CA GLU A 39 -2.85 7.96 -27.94
C GLU A 39 -3.26 9.06 -26.96
N ARG A 40 -3.65 8.68 -25.74
CA ARG A 40 -4.03 9.61 -24.67
C ARG A 40 -2.84 10.05 -23.80
N LYS A 41 -1.64 9.55 -24.09
CA LYS A 41 -0.45 9.80 -23.30
C LYS A 41 -0.68 9.52 -21.82
N ARG A 42 -1.33 8.39 -21.50
CA ARG A 42 -1.81 8.05 -20.18
C ARG A 42 -1.43 6.63 -19.78
N PHE A 43 -0.95 6.46 -18.55
CA PHE A 43 -0.80 5.19 -17.90
C PHE A 43 -1.87 5.07 -16.81
N VAL A 44 -2.46 3.91 -16.65
CA VAL A 44 -3.45 3.60 -15.61
C VAL A 44 -3.09 2.27 -14.97
N ALA A 45 -3.16 2.20 -13.65
CA ALA A 45 -3.07 0.94 -12.90
C ALA A 45 -4.15 0.93 -11.80
N VAL A 46 -4.78 -0.23 -11.59
CA VAL A 46 -5.70 -0.44 -10.48
C VAL A 46 -4.93 -1.13 -9.35
N LEU A 47 -4.87 -0.46 -8.22
CA LEU A 47 -4.13 -0.86 -7.03
C LEU A 47 -5.11 -1.30 -5.94
N ASN A 48 -4.78 -2.36 -5.21
CA ASN A 48 -5.37 -2.68 -3.93
C ASN A 48 -4.52 -2.01 -2.84
N ARG A 49 -4.91 -0.79 -2.41
CA ARG A 49 -4.14 -0.03 -1.44
C ARG A 49 -4.68 -0.18 -0.02
N PHE A 50 -3.78 -0.11 0.94
CA PHE A 50 -4.10 0.07 2.35
C PHE A 50 -4.42 1.56 2.60
N GLN A 51 -5.46 1.85 3.40
CA GLN A 51 -5.85 3.24 3.69
C GLN A 51 -5.05 3.81 4.87
N TRP A 52 -3.79 4.20 4.61
CA TRP A 52 -2.86 4.73 5.60
C TRP A 52 -3.42 5.95 6.36
N GLU A 53 -4.19 6.79 5.69
CA GLU A 53 -4.81 7.98 6.24
C GLU A 53 -5.86 7.64 7.31
N ARG A 54 -6.44 6.44 7.27
CA ARG A 54 -7.37 5.93 8.27
C ARG A 54 -6.68 5.18 9.39
N ALA A 55 -5.64 4.46 9.08
CA ALA A 55 -4.86 3.72 10.05
C ALA A 55 -4.33 4.62 11.17
N ALA A 56 -3.88 5.83 10.85
CA ALA A 56 -3.42 6.81 11.83
C ALA A 56 -4.51 7.19 12.86
N THR A 57 -5.79 7.22 12.44
CA THR A 57 -6.92 7.49 13.34
C THR A 57 -7.22 6.27 14.22
N VAL A 58 -7.16 5.07 13.65
CA VAL A 58 -7.36 3.80 14.40
C VAL A 58 -6.28 3.63 15.44
N ASP A 59 -5.00 3.82 15.07
CA ASP A 59 -3.87 3.71 15.98
C ASP A 59 -3.95 4.74 17.13
N ALA A 60 -4.44 5.95 16.87
CA ALA A 60 -4.62 6.99 17.88
C ALA A 60 -5.72 6.64 18.89
N THR A 61 -6.83 6.04 18.44
CA THR A 61 -7.93 5.60 19.32
C THR A 61 -7.53 4.38 20.14
N ALA A 62 -6.83 3.42 19.56
CA ALA A 62 -6.33 2.24 20.27
C ALA A 62 -5.34 2.59 21.37
N SER A 63 -4.52 3.63 21.18
CA SER A 63 -3.58 4.10 22.21
C SER A 63 -4.26 4.82 23.39
N GLY A 64 -5.47 5.36 23.21
CA GLY A 64 -6.25 6.03 24.25
C GLY A 64 -6.99 5.06 25.18
N ASP A 65 -7.39 3.88 24.68
CA ASP A 65 -8.19 2.90 25.44
C ASP A 65 -7.38 1.71 26.00
N ALA A 66 -6.08 1.64 25.74
CA ALA A 66 -5.24 0.50 26.09
C ALA A 66 -5.00 0.30 27.61
N VAL A 67 -5.54 1.15 28.48
CA VAL A 67 -5.42 1.01 29.96
C VAL A 67 -6.53 0.16 30.57
N ALA A 68 -7.57 -0.24 29.83
CA ALA A 68 -8.79 -0.79 30.44
C ALA A 68 -9.12 -2.26 30.17
N LYS A 69 -8.43 -2.99 29.27
CA LYS A 69 -8.77 -4.42 29.02
C LYS A 69 -7.56 -5.31 28.74
N ALA A 70 -6.78 -5.58 29.78
CA ALA A 70 -6.00 -6.80 29.84
C ALA A 70 -6.77 -7.82 30.67
N SER A 71 -7.72 -8.55 30.10
CA SER A 71 -8.29 -9.76 30.69
C SER A 71 -8.48 -10.83 29.62
N ALA A 72 -7.81 -11.95 29.89
CA ALA A 72 -7.76 -13.16 29.13
C ALA A 72 -9.16 -13.70 28.78
N ASP A 73 -9.44 -13.81 27.50
CA ASP A 73 -10.22 -14.84 26.80
C ASP A 73 -10.56 -14.37 25.37
N ALA A 74 -9.54 -14.14 24.56
CA ALA A 74 -9.74 -13.84 23.13
C ALA A 74 -10.03 -15.14 22.38
N ARG A 75 -11.29 -15.45 22.20
CA ARG A 75 -11.75 -16.47 21.26
C ARG A 75 -11.83 -15.87 19.87
N PHE A 76 -11.58 -16.69 18.88
CA PHE A 76 -11.40 -16.48 17.43
C PHE A 76 -12.47 -15.64 16.67
N GLU A 77 -13.35 -14.91 17.32
CA GLU A 77 -14.41 -14.10 16.68
C GLU A 77 -14.15 -12.59 16.68
N ASP A 78 -13.07 -12.11 17.32
CA ASP A 78 -12.77 -10.66 17.48
C ASP A 78 -11.88 -10.07 16.37
N ASP A 79 -11.51 -10.86 15.34
CA ASP A 79 -10.59 -10.45 14.28
C ASP A 79 -11.21 -9.52 13.19
N LEU A 80 -12.50 -9.19 13.29
CA LEU A 80 -13.19 -8.33 12.31
C LEU A 80 -13.17 -6.83 12.68
N GLU A 81 -12.71 -6.45 13.84
CA GLU A 81 -12.72 -5.07 14.34
C GLU A 81 -11.35 -4.38 14.38
N SER A 82 -10.39 -4.76 13.55
CA SER A 82 -9.09 -4.06 13.51
C SER A 82 -9.23 -2.57 13.10
N GLY A 83 -10.37 -2.18 12.54
CA GLY A 83 -10.62 -0.82 12.04
C GLY A 83 -9.81 -0.46 10.78
N TYR A 84 -8.89 -1.35 10.35
CA TYR A 84 -8.13 -1.14 9.13
C TYR A 84 -8.93 -1.47 7.88
N THR A 85 -8.68 -0.70 6.82
CA THR A 85 -9.39 -0.86 5.56
C THR A 85 -8.46 -0.82 4.36
N ARG A 86 -8.88 -1.49 3.28
CA ARG A 86 -8.29 -1.42 1.95
C ARG A 86 -9.33 -0.92 0.95
N SER A 87 -8.86 -0.36 -0.16
CA SER A 87 -9.70 0.03 -1.29
C SER A 87 -9.02 -0.29 -2.62
N PHE A 88 -9.81 -0.55 -3.64
CA PHE A 88 -9.31 -0.44 -5.00
C PHE A 88 -9.16 1.03 -5.35
N THR A 89 -8.03 1.38 -5.96
CA THR A 89 -7.68 2.75 -6.27
C THR A 89 -7.05 2.82 -7.65
N ALA A 90 -7.57 3.69 -8.50
CA ALA A 90 -6.95 3.98 -9.78
C ALA A 90 -5.78 4.94 -9.58
N LEU A 91 -4.58 4.53 -9.99
CA LEU A 91 -3.43 5.40 -10.20
C LEU A 91 -3.38 5.73 -11.67
N THR A 92 -3.60 6.99 -12.02
CA THR A 92 -3.54 7.49 -13.40
C THR A 92 -2.42 8.50 -13.54
N VAL A 93 -1.53 8.30 -14.52
CA VAL A 93 -0.46 9.24 -14.85
C VAL A 93 -0.65 9.74 -16.25
N GLU A 94 -0.88 11.04 -16.42
CA GLU A 94 -1.04 11.70 -17.72
C GLU A 94 0.22 12.50 -18.09
N GLY A 95 0.37 12.77 -19.40
CA GLY A 95 1.50 13.51 -19.96
C GLY A 95 2.70 12.63 -20.27
N ILE A 96 2.55 11.31 -20.24
CA ILE A 96 3.62 10.37 -20.54
C ILE A 96 3.88 10.28 -22.05
N THR A 97 5.16 10.11 -22.39
CA THR A 97 5.64 9.93 -23.76
C THR A 97 6.16 8.52 -24.02
N GLY A 98 6.34 7.73 -22.96
CA GLY A 98 6.79 6.36 -23.04
C GLY A 98 6.80 5.67 -21.69
N ALA A 99 6.81 4.34 -21.71
CA ALA A 99 6.94 3.51 -20.53
C ALA A 99 7.97 2.40 -20.76
N ARG A 100 8.69 2.05 -19.70
CA ARG A 100 9.62 0.91 -19.65
C ARG A 100 9.41 0.16 -18.35
N THR A 101 9.58 -1.14 -18.38
CA THR A 101 9.47 -2.00 -17.22
C THR A 101 10.77 -2.74 -16.95
N ARG A 102 11.04 -3.05 -15.68
CA ARG A 102 12.09 -3.94 -15.22
C ARG A 102 11.46 -4.97 -14.30
N SER A 103 11.77 -6.25 -14.51
CA SER A 103 11.24 -7.38 -13.72
C SER A 103 9.70 -7.42 -13.63
N VAL A 104 9.01 -6.88 -14.64
CA VAL A 104 7.54 -6.86 -14.75
C VAL A 104 7.11 -7.61 -16.01
N LYS A 105 6.33 -8.65 -15.85
CA LYS A 105 5.72 -9.42 -16.96
C LYS A 105 4.41 -8.74 -17.38
N VAL A 106 4.47 -7.83 -18.35
CA VAL A 106 3.29 -7.08 -18.81
C VAL A 106 2.14 -8.02 -19.16
N GLY A 107 0.95 -7.72 -18.66
CA GLY A 107 -0.26 -8.53 -18.88
C GLY A 107 -0.35 -9.80 -18.02
N ALA A 108 0.64 -10.10 -17.18
CA ALA A 108 0.59 -11.27 -16.31
C ALA A 108 -0.47 -11.12 -15.20
N ARG A 109 -1.14 -12.22 -14.89
CA ARG A 109 -2.11 -12.32 -13.78
C ARG A 109 -1.56 -13.08 -12.58
N ASP A 110 -0.43 -13.74 -12.74
CA ASP A 110 0.27 -14.58 -11.75
C ASP A 110 1.45 -13.88 -11.07
N GLN A 111 1.76 -12.63 -11.46
CA GLN A 111 2.75 -11.81 -10.81
C GLN A 111 2.08 -10.75 -9.94
N PHE A 112 2.40 -10.72 -8.66
CA PHE A 112 1.96 -9.68 -7.73
C PHE A 112 3.10 -8.67 -7.53
N LEU A 113 2.78 -7.39 -7.71
CA LEU A 113 3.69 -6.28 -7.49
C LEU A 113 3.24 -5.50 -6.26
N SER A 114 4.15 -5.26 -5.32
CA SER A 114 3.92 -4.40 -4.16
C SER A 114 4.62 -3.07 -4.38
N VAL A 115 3.89 -1.98 -4.32
CA VAL A 115 4.41 -0.62 -4.52
C VAL A 115 5.24 -0.21 -3.30
N MET A 116 6.48 0.19 -3.53
CA MET A 116 7.36 0.75 -2.50
C MET A 116 7.33 2.27 -2.51
N ALA A 117 7.39 2.87 -3.69
CA ALA A 117 7.40 4.33 -3.83
C ALA A 117 7.03 4.80 -5.24
N LEU A 118 6.55 6.03 -5.32
CA LEU A 118 6.50 6.86 -6.52
C LEU A 118 7.66 7.84 -6.47
N VAL A 119 8.61 7.73 -7.38
CA VAL A 119 9.82 8.58 -7.42
C VAL A 119 9.78 9.48 -8.65
N PRO A 120 9.43 10.77 -8.49
CA PRO A 120 9.47 11.74 -9.58
C PRO A 120 10.89 12.21 -9.84
N ASP A 121 11.19 12.56 -11.09
CA ASP A 121 12.37 13.30 -11.50
C ASP A 121 12.05 14.23 -12.68
N ASP A 122 13.05 14.96 -13.20
CA ASP A 122 12.88 15.95 -14.28
C ASP A 122 12.38 15.33 -15.61
N LYS A 123 12.50 14.02 -15.78
CA LYS A 123 12.17 13.28 -17.01
C LYS A 123 10.98 12.36 -16.87
N GLY A 124 10.32 12.33 -15.71
CA GLY A 124 9.16 11.49 -15.50
C GLY A 124 8.95 11.00 -14.09
N LEU A 125 8.43 9.79 -13.99
CA LEU A 125 8.04 9.13 -12.74
C LEU A 125 8.47 7.66 -12.77
N THR A 126 9.05 7.16 -11.70
CA THR A 126 9.31 5.73 -11.51
C THR A 126 8.40 5.19 -10.43
N LEU A 127 7.58 4.20 -10.77
CA LEU A 127 6.87 3.35 -9.82
C LEU A 127 7.83 2.24 -9.40
N VAL A 128 8.34 2.31 -8.18
CA VAL A 128 9.26 1.33 -7.60
C VAL A 128 8.43 0.28 -6.87
N CYS A 129 8.70 -1.00 -7.17
CA CYS A 129 8.04 -2.13 -6.55
C CYS A 129 9.05 -3.04 -5.84
N ALA A 130 8.56 -3.88 -4.93
CA ALA A 130 9.37 -4.90 -4.27
C ALA A 130 9.98 -5.89 -5.28
N GLY A 131 11.10 -6.55 -4.90
CA GLY A 131 11.76 -7.55 -5.74
C GLY A 131 12.40 -6.97 -7.00
N GLU A 132 12.97 -5.77 -6.93
CA GLU A 132 13.64 -5.06 -8.03
C GLU A 132 12.71 -4.69 -9.22
N ALA A 133 11.41 -4.91 -9.09
CA ALA A 133 10.46 -4.55 -10.12
C ALA A 133 10.29 -3.03 -10.18
N ALA A 134 10.18 -2.49 -11.39
CA ALA A 134 9.95 -1.07 -11.58
C ALA A 134 9.21 -0.79 -12.90
N ILE A 135 8.42 0.29 -12.89
CA ILE A 135 7.77 0.84 -14.09
C ILE A 135 8.23 2.29 -14.23
N ARG A 136 8.99 2.57 -15.26
CA ARG A 136 9.44 3.93 -15.61
C ARG A 136 8.46 4.55 -16.60
N LEU A 137 7.88 5.66 -16.22
CA LEU A 137 7.02 6.50 -17.05
C LEU A 137 7.79 7.77 -17.42
N SER A 138 8.11 7.93 -18.70
CA SER A 138 8.80 9.11 -19.20
C SER A 138 7.80 10.16 -19.64
N GLY A 139 8.08 11.45 -19.39
CA GLY A 139 7.25 12.56 -19.80
C GLY A 139 7.60 13.83 -19.04
N GLY A 140 7.17 14.98 -19.56
CA GLY A 140 7.25 16.26 -18.85
C GLY A 140 5.87 16.69 -18.37
N ASN A 141 5.80 17.52 -17.33
CA ASN A 141 4.54 18.05 -16.78
C ASN A 141 3.50 16.95 -16.49
N LEU A 142 3.93 15.90 -15.80
CA LEU A 142 3.07 14.80 -15.43
C LEU A 142 1.95 15.26 -14.50
N ARG A 143 0.78 14.67 -14.67
CA ARG A 143 -0.35 14.77 -13.73
C ARG A 143 -0.64 13.39 -13.19
N VAL A 144 -0.55 13.24 -11.86
CA VAL A 144 -0.76 11.98 -11.17
C VAL A 144 -2.08 12.07 -10.41
N TYR A 145 -3.03 11.24 -10.78
CA TYR A 145 -4.32 11.14 -10.09
C TYR A 145 -4.35 9.86 -9.27
N LEU A 146 -4.92 9.97 -8.08
CA LEU A 146 -5.23 8.85 -7.22
C LEU A 146 -6.71 8.92 -6.84
N GLU A 147 -7.50 7.92 -7.25
CA GLU A 147 -8.95 7.91 -7.06
C GLU A 147 -9.43 6.55 -6.57
N ASP A 148 -10.10 6.53 -5.40
CA ASP A 148 -10.68 5.30 -4.87
C ASP A 148 -11.89 4.84 -5.69
N LEU A 149 -11.89 3.55 -6.04
CA LEU A 149 -12.92 2.89 -6.84
C LEU A 149 -13.84 2.05 -5.94
N GLY A 150 -15.00 2.57 -5.60
CA GLY A 150 -15.97 1.82 -4.79
C GLY A 150 -15.79 1.99 -3.28
N GLU A 151 -16.44 1.14 -2.51
CA GLU A 151 -16.43 1.17 -1.06
C GLU A 151 -15.19 0.45 -0.52
N PRO A 152 -14.58 0.94 0.58
CA PRO A 152 -13.50 0.23 1.25
C PRO A 152 -14.03 -1.03 1.94
N TRP A 153 -13.14 -2.01 2.11
CA TRP A 153 -13.44 -3.23 2.86
C TRP A 153 -12.48 -3.43 4.03
N PRO A 154 -12.90 -4.11 5.11
CA PRO A 154 -12.04 -4.35 6.26
C PRO A 154 -10.87 -5.27 5.91
N THR A 155 -9.74 -5.07 6.60
CA THR A 155 -8.57 -5.92 6.53
C THR A 155 -8.02 -6.16 7.93
N GLN A 156 -7.57 -7.38 8.22
CA GLN A 156 -7.12 -7.77 9.54
C GLN A 156 -5.72 -7.24 9.90
N ARG A 157 -4.88 -6.93 8.92
CA ARG A 157 -3.48 -6.59 9.15
C ARG A 157 -3.08 -5.29 8.48
N LYS A 158 -2.42 -4.45 9.27
CA LYS A 158 -1.61 -3.35 8.78
C LYS A 158 -0.37 -3.92 8.10
N PRO A 159 0.06 -3.41 6.93
CA PRO A 159 1.34 -3.78 6.35
C PRO A 159 2.47 -3.49 7.36
N ALA A 160 3.36 -4.47 7.57
CA ALA A 160 4.51 -4.34 8.47
C ALA A 160 5.77 -4.13 7.65
N HIS A 161 6.63 -3.22 8.08
CA HIS A 161 7.98 -3.05 7.57
C HIS A 161 8.97 -3.80 8.44
N ASP A 162 10.18 -4.06 7.94
CA ASP A 162 11.22 -4.79 8.69
C ASP A 162 11.55 -4.15 10.04
N ASP A 163 11.44 -2.84 10.17
CA ASP A 163 11.62 -2.12 11.42
C ASP A 163 10.55 -2.48 12.46
N ASP A 164 9.29 -2.66 12.03
CA ASP A 164 8.19 -3.10 12.89
C ASP A 164 8.36 -4.56 13.30
N LEU A 165 8.89 -5.41 12.42
CA LEU A 165 9.18 -6.81 12.71
C LEU A 165 10.29 -6.94 13.76
N ALA A 166 11.30 -6.07 13.74
CA ALA A 166 12.35 -6.03 14.75
C ALA A 166 11.79 -5.67 16.14
N LEU A 167 10.82 -4.75 16.20
CA LEU A 167 10.16 -4.35 17.44
C LEU A 167 9.29 -5.48 18.01
N VAL A 168 8.55 -6.19 17.16
CA VAL A 168 7.73 -7.35 17.54
C VAL A 168 8.60 -8.52 18.00
N ALA A 169 9.73 -8.77 17.33
CA ALA A 169 10.68 -9.82 17.73
C ALA A 169 11.33 -9.52 19.09
N ALA A 170 11.60 -8.24 19.41
CA ALA A 170 12.13 -7.82 20.69
C ALA A 170 11.12 -7.96 21.86
N GLN A 171 9.83 -7.99 21.56
CA GLN A 171 8.75 -8.16 22.54
C GLN A 171 8.28 -9.62 22.68
N ALA A 172 8.73 -10.53 21.84
CA ALA A 172 8.38 -11.94 21.94
C ALA A 172 9.00 -12.55 23.22
N PRO A 173 8.21 -13.20 24.09
CA PRO A 173 8.76 -13.86 25.29
C PRO A 173 9.71 -14.96 24.84
N ALA A 174 10.91 -14.99 25.42
CA ALA A 174 11.91 -16.02 25.17
C ALA A 174 11.30 -17.39 25.45
N LEU A 175 11.07 -18.19 24.42
CA LEU A 175 10.72 -19.61 24.57
C LEU A 175 11.91 -20.33 25.20
N SER A 176 11.81 -20.57 26.52
CA SER A 176 12.76 -21.33 27.28
C SER A 176 12.89 -22.73 26.69
N ALA A 177 14.01 -23.01 26.04
CA ALA A 177 14.42 -24.35 25.68
C ALA A 177 14.74 -25.12 26.96
N LYS A 178 13.75 -25.84 27.52
CA LYS A 178 14.03 -26.88 28.52
C LYS A 178 14.64 -28.07 27.78
N GLY A 179 15.96 -28.19 27.93
CA GLY A 179 16.70 -29.40 27.59
C GLY A 179 16.15 -30.60 28.33
N LYS A 180 15.91 -31.66 27.58
CA LYS A 180 15.83 -33.02 28.13
C LYS A 180 17.24 -33.60 28.11
N GLU A 181 17.84 -33.57 29.26
CA GLU A 181 18.94 -34.47 29.59
C GLU A 181 18.31 -35.75 30.09
N THR A 182 18.53 -36.86 29.43
CA THR A 182 18.27 -38.21 29.91
C THR A 182 19.56 -38.99 29.89
N ALA A 183 19.89 -39.41 31.07
CA ALA A 183 20.92 -40.41 31.38
C ALA A 183 20.70 -41.76 30.71
#